data_7a0e78b41e837e3ecd552f2ade161f15
#
_entry.id   7a0e78b41e837e3ecd552f2ade161f15
#
_cell.length_a   1.000
_cell.length_b   1.000
_cell.length_c   1.000
_cell.angle_alpha   90.00
_cell.angle_beta   90.00
_cell.angle_gamma   90.00
#
_symmetry.space_group_name_H-M   'P 1'
#
loop_
_entity.id
_entity.type
_entity.pdbx_description
1 polymer ?
#
loop_
_entity_poly.entity_id
_entity_poly.type
_entity_poly.pdbx_seq_one_letter_code
_entity_poly.pdbx_strand_id
1 'polypeptide(L)'
;MHRSHLALSAANVVIDPTTGEYKLPHHGADLLLSGVVPCKCKVHLSIYGKESAVLPVLSKYKLVEKNSVFIDTPDAVLCDDRPSFALRHRRKSSMWCAIEDVKKGVVASAVSAGNTGALMAISRYLLGTLQGIDRPAIAAVLPSRKNSFVALDLGANAECAPDSLFQFAIMGRAFARAVLGVENPRVGLLNIGAEDNKGTYSIKEAFALMRDAKQDINFYGYVEAKEAFDGVADVVVADGFSGNVMLKTCEAVAGLTLHILKKEICSSLMGRAAMRILRSCYFKERASGGSALDVRSYNGAVLLGLNGIVVKSHGSADAVAFAHAIKEAVCAISQGDMAKEMISEVSNG
;
A
#
# COMPACT_ATOMS: atom_id res chain seq x y z
N MET A 1 -19.38 17.46 -8.42
CA MET A 1 -18.72 16.15 -8.35
C MET A 1 -17.40 16.16 -7.54
N HIS A 2 -16.67 17.29 -7.44
CA HIS A 2 -15.38 17.38 -6.74
C HIS A 2 -15.44 17.28 -5.19
N ARG A 3 -16.55 17.67 -4.56
CA ARG A 3 -16.66 17.70 -3.09
C ARG A 3 -16.89 16.33 -2.43
N SER A 4 -17.46 15.35 -3.15
CA SER A 4 -17.71 14.01 -2.61
C SER A 4 -16.45 13.13 -2.54
N HIS A 5 -15.48 13.34 -3.44
CA HIS A 5 -14.19 12.64 -3.39
C HIS A 5 -13.31 13.11 -2.22
N LEU A 6 -13.35 14.41 -1.90
CA LEU A 6 -12.60 14.98 -0.77
C LEU A 6 -13.08 14.46 0.60
N ALA A 7 -14.37 14.14 0.76
CA ALA A 7 -14.89 13.64 2.03
C ALA A 7 -14.44 12.20 2.33
N LEU A 8 -14.37 11.32 1.31
CA LEU A 8 -13.86 9.96 1.46
C LEU A 8 -12.34 9.91 1.61
N SER A 9 -11.60 10.82 0.97
CA SER A 9 -10.14 10.92 1.14
C SER A 9 -9.72 11.47 2.50
N ALA A 10 -10.61 12.18 3.20
CA ALA A 10 -10.38 12.68 4.55
C ALA A 10 -10.83 11.69 5.66
N ALA A 11 -11.58 10.64 5.31
CA ALA A 11 -12.00 9.61 6.22
C ALA A 11 -10.93 8.52 6.31
N ASN A 12 -10.52 8.16 7.52
CA ASN A 12 -9.71 6.99 7.77
C ASN A 12 -10.65 5.82 8.05
N VAL A 13 -10.48 4.75 7.31
CA VAL A 13 -11.29 3.54 7.43
C VAL A 13 -10.49 2.48 8.15
N VAL A 14 -11.10 1.82 9.10
CA VAL A 14 -10.47 0.79 9.90
C VAL A 14 -11.27 -0.50 9.79
N ILE A 15 -10.59 -1.64 9.80
CA ILE A 15 -11.16 -2.96 9.57
C ILE A 15 -11.12 -3.76 10.86
N ASP A 16 -12.29 -4.28 11.28
CA ASP A 16 -12.44 -5.18 12.43
C ASP A 16 -12.66 -6.62 11.93
N PRO A 17 -11.87 -7.61 12.37
CA PRO A 17 -11.93 -8.99 11.90
C PRO A 17 -12.96 -9.86 12.62
N THR A 18 -13.87 -9.32 13.43
CA THR A 18 -14.78 -10.16 14.20
C THR A 18 -15.76 -10.97 13.34
N THR A 19 -15.59 -12.24 13.47
CA THR A 19 -16.34 -13.43 13.06
C THR A 19 -17.81 -13.30 12.64
N GLY A 20 -18.10 -13.78 11.45
CA GLY A 20 -19.44 -14.16 11.03
C GLY A 20 -19.71 -14.05 9.52
N GLU A 21 -20.51 -14.93 8.94
CA GLU A 21 -20.86 -15.02 7.52
C GLU A 21 -21.73 -13.86 7.01
N TYR A 22 -21.37 -13.22 5.84
CA TYR A 22 -22.24 -12.30 5.09
C TYR A 22 -22.38 -12.68 3.63
N LYS A 23 -23.64 -12.71 3.16
CA LYS A 23 -23.99 -12.61 1.74
C LYS A 23 -24.21 -11.14 1.40
N LEU A 24 -23.51 -10.64 0.40
CA LEU A 24 -23.65 -9.26 -0.08
C LEU A 24 -24.72 -9.18 -1.16
N PRO A 25 -25.64 -8.20 -1.12
CA PRO A 25 -26.58 -7.93 -2.18
C PRO A 25 -26.06 -6.88 -3.18
N HIS A 26 -26.61 -6.96 -4.39
CA HIS A 26 -26.18 -6.23 -5.58
C HIS A 26 -26.57 -4.75 -5.58
N HIS A 27 -25.63 -3.84 -5.85
CA HIS A 27 -25.61 -2.64 -6.68
C HIS A 27 -24.65 -1.52 -6.20
N GLY A 28 -23.78 -1.05 -7.06
CA GLY A 28 -23.00 0.19 -6.96
C GLY A 28 -21.82 0.16 -5.98
N ALA A 29 -22.00 0.60 -4.75
CA ALA A 29 -20.96 0.57 -3.71
C ALA A 29 -20.63 -0.86 -3.27
N ASP A 30 -21.54 -1.79 -3.45
CA ASP A 30 -21.41 -3.21 -3.16
C ASP A 30 -20.42 -3.92 -4.07
N LEU A 31 -20.29 -3.45 -5.32
CA LEU A 31 -19.27 -3.92 -6.25
C LEU A 31 -17.84 -3.62 -5.74
N LEU A 32 -17.67 -2.55 -4.99
CA LEU A 32 -16.36 -2.15 -4.45
C LEU A 32 -15.86 -3.10 -3.35
N LEU A 33 -16.75 -3.64 -2.53
CA LEU A 33 -16.37 -4.58 -1.47
C LEU A 33 -16.46 -6.05 -1.94
N SER A 34 -17.47 -6.41 -2.73
CA SER A 34 -17.72 -7.80 -3.15
C SER A 34 -16.77 -8.33 -4.24
N GLY A 35 -16.22 -7.44 -5.09
CA GLY A 35 -15.28 -7.84 -6.15
C GLY A 35 -13.81 -7.80 -5.74
N VAL A 36 -13.50 -7.23 -4.58
CA VAL A 36 -12.13 -6.88 -4.18
C VAL A 36 -11.60 -7.78 -3.06
N VAL A 37 -12.46 -8.37 -2.23
CA VAL A 37 -12.03 -9.20 -1.09
C VAL A 37 -12.12 -10.69 -1.44
N PRO A 38 -11.00 -11.39 -1.65
CA PRO A 38 -10.99 -12.79 -2.08
C PRO A 38 -11.31 -13.79 -0.96
N CYS A 39 -11.39 -13.36 0.28
CA CYS A 39 -11.71 -14.23 1.40
C CYS A 39 -13.17 -14.10 1.82
N LYS A 40 -13.75 -15.18 2.37
CA LYS A 40 -15.12 -15.22 2.94
C LYS A 40 -15.23 -14.42 4.25
N CYS A 41 -14.35 -13.46 4.49
CA CYS A 41 -14.30 -12.68 5.70
C CYS A 41 -15.33 -11.55 5.67
N LYS A 42 -16.02 -11.34 6.77
CA LYS A 42 -16.82 -10.12 7.00
C LYS A 42 -15.87 -8.97 7.28
N VAL A 43 -16.07 -7.86 6.58
CA VAL A 43 -15.35 -6.63 6.84
C VAL A 43 -16.31 -5.65 7.49
N HIS A 44 -16.02 -5.25 8.73
CA HIS A 44 -16.65 -4.12 9.40
C HIS A 44 -15.74 -2.91 9.31
N LEU A 45 -16.32 -1.75 9.02
CA LEU A 45 -15.58 -0.52 8.83
C LEU A 45 -15.83 0.43 10.00
N SER A 46 -14.78 0.96 10.62
CA SER A 46 -14.87 2.14 11.48
C SER A 46 -14.41 3.35 10.67
N ILE A 47 -15.30 4.33 10.50
CA ILE A 47 -15.08 5.51 9.65
C ILE A 47 -14.88 6.72 10.55
N TYR A 48 -13.66 7.27 10.53
CA TYR A 48 -13.27 8.43 11.33
C TYR A 48 -13.27 9.70 10.49
N GLY A 49 -13.93 10.74 10.94
CA GLY A 49 -13.97 12.03 10.25
C GLY A 49 -14.93 13.00 10.89
N LYS A 50 -15.01 14.22 10.36
CA LYS A 50 -15.98 15.19 10.82
C LYS A 50 -17.39 14.77 10.39
N GLU A 51 -18.32 14.78 11.33
CA GLU A 51 -19.73 14.42 11.10
C GLU A 51 -20.32 15.17 9.91
N SER A 52 -20.15 16.49 9.87
CA SER A 52 -20.66 17.35 8.79
C SER A 52 -20.13 17.02 7.39
N ALA A 53 -18.97 16.36 7.30
CA ALA A 53 -18.38 15.98 6.03
C ALA A 53 -18.71 14.53 5.64
N VAL A 54 -18.76 13.62 6.60
CA VAL A 54 -18.87 12.18 6.36
C VAL A 54 -20.32 11.72 6.25
N LEU A 55 -21.20 12.08 7.17
CA LEU A 55 -22.58 11.57 7.20
C LEU A 55 -23.40 11.89 5.94
N PRO A 56 -23.31 13.10 5.33
CA PRO A 56 -24.03 13.38 4.08
C PRO A 56 -23.60 12.53 2.89
N VAL A 57 -22.37 11.98 2.96
CA VAL A 57 -21.86 11.06 1.93
C VAL A 57 -22.23 9.62 2.29
N LEU A 58 -21.99 9.20 3.54
CA LEU A 58 -22.27 7.84 4.03
C LEU A 58 -23.74 7.45 3.85
N SER A 59 -24.66 8.35 4.15
CA SER A 59 -26.11 8.12 4.00
C SER A 59 -26.57 7.77 2.57
N LYS A 60 -25.75 8.07 1.55
CA LYS A 60 -26.02 7.70 0.16
C LYS A 60 -25.65 6.25 -0.14
N TYR A 61 -24.86 5.60 0.72
CA TYR A 61 -24.33 4.25 0.55
C TYR A 61 -24.83 3.33 1.66
N LYS A 62 -26.09 2.93 1.56
CA LYS A 62 -26.84 2.19 2.62
C LYS A 62 -26.15 0.93 3.11
N LEU A 63 -25.41 0.21 2.25
CA LEU A 63 -24.70 -0.99 2.66
C LEU A 63 -23.44 -0.66 3.45
N VAL A 64 -22.69 0.35 3.04
CA VAL A 64 -21.53 0.82 3.80
C VAL A 64 -22.02 1.33 5.15
N GLU A 65 -23.08 2.16 5.19
CA GLU A 65 -23.68 2.67 6.41
C GLU A 65 -24.08 1.53 7.37
N LYS A 66 -24.73 0.47 6.85
CA LYS A 66 -25.16 -0.68 7.64
C LYS A 66 -24.01 -1.51 8.21
N ASN A 67 -22.87 -1.57 7.52
CA ASN A 67 -21.71 -2.39 7.89
C ASN A 67 -20.54 -1.53 8.40
N SER A 68 -20.82 -0.31 8.86
CA SER A 68 -19.81 0.57 9.43
C SER A 68 -20.31 1.22 10.72
N VAL A 69 -19.33 1.58 11.56
CA VAL A 69 -19.53 2.48 12.70
C VAL A 69 -18.87 3.80 12.34
N PHE A 70 -19.62 4.89 12.47
CA PHE A 70 -19.08 6.24 12.31
C PHE A 70 -18.58 6.77 13.65
N ILE A 71 -17.38 7.35 13.64
CA ILE A 71 -16.73 7.95 14.80
C ILE A 71 -16.41 9.40 14.45
N ASP A 72 -17.12 10.32 15.09
CA ASP A 72 -16.86 11.75 14.90
C ASP A 72 -15.51 12.14 15.47
N THR A 73 -14.73 12.85 14.67
CA THR A 73 -13.42 13.37 15.05
C THR A 73 -13.35 14.85 14.68
N PRO A 74 -13.13 15.73 15.69
CA PRO A 74 -13.25 17.17 15.49
C PRO A 74 -12.14 17.76 14.62
N ASP A 75 -11.03 17.01 14.43
CA ASP A 75 -9.82 17.50 13.79
C ASP A 75 -9.36 16.57 12.65
N ALA A 76 -8.54 17.09 11.75
CA ALA A 76 -7.93 16.35 10.65
C ALA A 76 -6.47 16.79 10.47
N VAL A 77 -5.61 15.85 10.04
CA VAL A 77 -4.27 16.18 9.56
C VAL A 77 -4.39 16.75 8.15
N LEU A 78 -3.82 17.94 7.94
CA LEU A 78 -3.82 18.61 6.64
C LEU A 78 -2.67 18.09 5.74
N CYS A 79 -2.81 18.28 4.43
CA CYS A 79 -1.80 17.80 3.48
C CYS A 79 -0.44 18.48 3.63
N ASP A 80 -0.43 19.72 4.12
CA ASP A 80 0.75 20.55 4.35
C ASP A 80 1.25 20.53 5.81
N ASP A 81 0.55 19.83 6.71
CA ASP A 81 1.01 19.67 8.09
C ASP A 81 2.37 18.94 8.11
N ARG A 82 3.35 19.54 8.76
CA ARG A 82 4.62 18.85 9.03
C ARG A 82 4.38 17.67 9.98
N PRO A 83 5.07 16.53 9.79
CA PRO A 83 4.90 15.35 10.67
C PRO A 83 5.05 15.69 12.17
N SER A 84 6.03 16.51 12.52
CA SER A 84 6.26 16.95 13.91
C SER A 84 5.12 17.80 14.45
N PHE A 85 4.48 18.61 13.61
CA PHE A 85 3.31 19.40 13.99
C PHE A 85 2.09 18.49 14.21
N ALA A 86 1.85 17.55 13.30
CA ALA A 86 0.75 16.59 13.42
C ALA A 86 0.85 15.77 14.72
N LEU A 87 2.03 15.27 15.07
CA LEU A 87 2.30 14.56 16.34
C LEU A 87 1.95 15.37 17.59
N ARG A 88 2.22 16.67 17.58
CA ARG A 88 2.03 17.52 18.76
C ARG A 88 0.62 18.07 18.88
N HIS A 89 0.00 18.44 17.74
CA HIS A 89 -1.20 19.27 17.71
C HIS A 89 -2.43 18.57 17.11
N ARG A 90 -2.29 17.41 16.41
CA ARG A 90 -3.40 16.70 15.75
C ARG A 90 -3.81 15.41 16.46
N ARG A 91 -3.71 15.36 17.78
CA ARG A 91 -4.02 14.15 18.57
C ARG A 91 -5.50 13.76 18.61
N LYS A 92 -6.39 14.63 18.17
CA LYS A 92 -7.83 14.35 18.02
C LYS A 92 -8.24 14.22 16.55
N SER A 93 -7.28 14.12 15.64
CA SER A 93 -7.56 13.93 14.23
C SER A 93 -8.05 12.52 13.92
N SER A 94 -8.79 12.39 12.84
CA SER A 94 -9.26 11.10 12.34
C SER A 94 -8.11 10.09 12.14
N MET A 95 -6.95 10.56 11.64
CA MET A 95 -5.75 9.73 11.47
C MET A 95 -5.21 9.23 12.81
N TRP A 96 -5.12 10.09 13.81
CA TRP A 96 -4.64 9.72 15.14
C TRP A 96 -5.57 8.69 15.79
N CYS A 97 -6.87 8.98 15.83
CA CYS A 97 -7.87 8.11 16.45
C CYS A 97 -7.91 6.72 15.81
N ALA A 98 -7.85 6.65 14.47
CA ALA A 98 -7.83 5.38 13.75
C ALA A 98 -6.61 4.51 14.12
N ILE A 99 -5.40 5.11 14.19
CA ILE A 99 -4.18 4.38 14.56
C ILE A 99 -4.16 4.03 16.05
N GLU A 100 -4.70 4.89 16.90
CA GLU A 100 -4.82 4.62 18.33
C GLU A 100 -5.72 3.43 18.62
N ASP A 101 -6.79 3.25 17.84
CA ASP A 101 -7.69 2.10 17.98
C ASP A 101 -7.05 0.80 17.45
N VAL A 102 -6.13 0.87 16.46
CA VAL A 102 -5.24 -0.27 16.14
C VAL A 102 -4.37 -0.63 17.34
N LYS A 103 -3.74 0.37 17.98
CA LYS A 103 -2.93 0.15 19.19
C LYS A 103 -3.70 -0.52 20.32
N LYS A 104 -4.95 -0.12 20.51
CA LYS A 104 -5.83 -0.68 21.55
C LYS A 104 -6.39 -2.06 21.19
N GLY A 105 -6.17 -2.55 19.97
CA GLY A 105 -6.75 -3.79 19.48
C GLY A 105 -8.27 -3.73 19.26
N VAL A 106 -8.86 -2.52 19.22
CA VAL A 106 -10.27 -2.30 18.89
C VAL A 106 -10.53 -2.64 17.44
N VAL A 107 -9.52 -2.41 16.59
CA VAL A 107 -9.56 -2.64 15.16
C VAL A 107 -8.25 -3.29 14.70
N ALA A 108 -8.29 -4.08 13.64
CA ALA A 108 -7.14 -4.86 13.19
C ALA A 108 -6.16 -4.06 12.31
N SER A 109 -6.64 -3.04 11.61
CA SER A 109 -5.79 -2.24 10.72
C SER A 109 -6.37 -0.85 10.49
N ALA A 110 -5.51 0.09 10.09
CA ALA A 110 -5.91 1.44 9.67
C ALA A 110 -5.55 1.67 8.19
N VAL A 111 -6.47 2.26 7.42
CA VAL A 111 -6.26 2.68 6.03
C VAL A 111 -6.42 4.19 5.93
N SER A 112 -5.43 4.88 5.41
CA SER A 112 -5.46 6.35 5.28
C SER A 112 -4.97 6.82 3.91
N ALA A 113 -5.72 7.75 3.29
CA ALA A 113 -5.28 8.49 2.10
C ALA A 113 -4.66 9.86 2.46
N GLY A 114 -4.50 10.18 3.75
CA GLY A 114 -3.97 11.45 4.24
C GLY A 114 -2.47 11.65 4.01
N ASN A 115 -1.93 12.66 4.65
CA ASN A 115 -0.51 13.03 4.59
C ASN A 115 0.42 11.86 4.99
N THR A 116 1.29 11.43 4.07
CA THR A 116 2.14 10.25 4.26
C THR A 116 3.14 10.42 5.40
N GLY A 117 3.78 11.57 5.51
CA GLY A 117 4.75 11.84 6.56
C GLY A 117 4.11 11.85 7.95
N ALA A 118 2.93 12.45 8.08
CA ALA A 118 2.17 12.43 9.32
C ALA A 118 1.67 11.02 9.67
N LEU A 119 1.17 10.25 8.68
CA LEU A 119 0.74 8.87 8.88
C LEU A 119 1.90 8.02 9.43
N MET A 120 3.07 8.12 8.79
CA MET A 120 4.27 7.40 9.23
C MET A 120 4.69 7.80 10.66
N ALA A 121 4.75 9.10 10.94
CA ALA A 121 5.17 9.61 12.24
C ALA A 121 4.21 9.21 13.36
N ILE A 122 2.90 9.35 13.15
CA ILE A 122 1.86 8.98 14.12
C ILE A 122 1.85 7.45 14.33
N SER A 123 1.95 6.67 13.25
CA SER A 123 1.98 5.20 13.35
C SER A 123 3.19 4.73 14.15
N ARG A 124 4.39 5.24 13.84
CA ARG A 124 5.60 4.91 14.60
C ARG A 124 5.49 5.32 16.07
N TYR A 125 4.91 6.48 16.35
CA TYR A 125 4.76 6.97 17.73
C TYR A 125 3.77 6.13 18.54
N LEU A 126 2.63 5.76 17.95
CA LEU A 126 1.57 5.05 18.68
C LEU A 126 1.84 3.54 18.75
N LEU A 127 2.23 2.91 17.65
CA LEU A 127 2.38 1.46 17.55
C LEU A 127 3.80 1.01 17.93
N GLY A 128 4.81 1.86 17.71
CA GLY A 128 6.21 1.43 17.79
C GLY A 128 6.60 0.54 16.61
N THR A 129 7.87 0.13 16.57
CA THR A 129 8.40 -0.80 15.59
C THR A 129 8.49 -2.22 16.17
N LEU A 130 8.49 -3.21 15.31
CA LEU A 130 8.80 -4.60 15.67
C LEU A 130 10.20 -4.68 16.30
N GLN A 131 10.40 -5.66 17.17
CA GLN A 131 11.71 -5.87 17.81
C GLN A 131 12.79 -6.09 16.74
N GLY A 132 13.89 -5.39 16.86
CA GLY A 132 15.01 -5.43 15.91
C GLY A 132 14.81 -4.55 14.66
N ILE A 133 13.67 -3.92 14.47
CA ILE A 133 13.42 -3.00 13.37
C ILE A 133 13.56 -1.54 13.82
N ASP A 134 14.51 -0.83 13.23
CA ASP A 134 14.79 0.58 13.58
C ASP A 134 13.77 1.54 12.99
N ARG A 135 13.38 1.28 11.74
CA ARG A 135 12.47 2.15 10.98
C ARG A 135 11.47 1.36 10.16
N PRO A 136 10.21 1.76 10.13
CA PRO A 136 9.23 1.18 9.22
C PRO A 136 9.54 1.62 7.78
N ALA A 137 9.13 0.79 6.81
CA ALA A 137 9.22 1.07 5.38
C ALA A 137 7.85 1.04 4.71
N ILE A 138 7.66 1.83 3.66
CA ILE A 138 6.48 1.76 2.80
C ILE A 138 6.72 0.71 1.73
N ALA A 139 5.92 -0.35 1.73
CA ALA A 139 6.00 -1.43 0.76
C ALA A 139 4.74 -1.53 -0.08
N ALA A 140 4.90 -1.78 -1.36
CA ALA A 140 3.80 -2.07 -2.28
C ALA A 140 4.15 -3.21 -3.23
N VAL A 141 3.11 -3.89 -3.71
CA VAL A 141 3.22 -4.88 -4.78
C VAL A 141 3.10 -4.16 -6.12
N LEU A 142 4.11 -4.28 -6.96
CA LEU A 142 4.16 -3.67 -8.28
C LEU A 142 4.16 -4.75 -9.38
N PRO A 143 3.57 -4.48 -10.56
CA PRO A 143 3.58 -5.41 -11.67
C PRO A 143 4.95 -5.47 -12.35
N SER A 144 5.32 -6.64 -12.85
CA SER A 144 6.43 -6.82 -13.78
C SER A 144 5.99 -7.57 -15.03
N ARG A 145 6.88 -7.75 -15.99
CA ARG A 145 6.61 -8.51 -17.22
C ARG A 145 6.34 -9.99 -16.96
N LYS A 146 6.91 -10.56 -15.91
CA LYS A 146 6.76 -11.98 -15.57
C LYS A 146 5.68 -12.20 -14.52
N ASN A 147 5.85 -11.50 -13.37
CA ASN A 147 5.00 -11.62 -12.18
C ASN A 147 4.93 -10.26 -11.49
N SER A 148 4.32 -10.20 -10.31
CA SER A 148 4.44 -9.03 -9.44
C SER A 148 5.69 -9.14 -8.57
N PHE A 149 6.19 -8.00 -8.09
CA PHE A 149 7.28 -7.92 -7.12
C PHE A 149 6.94 -6.94 -6.00
N VAL A 150 7.55 -7.12 -4.85
CA VAL A 150 7.46 -6.20 -3.72
C VAL A 150 8.54 -5.13 -3.86
N ALA A 151 8.17 -3.87 -3.82
CA ALA A 151 9.11 -2.75 -3.76
C ALA A 151 9.03 -2.06 -2.40
N LEU A 152 10.16 -1.78 -1.77
CA LEU A 152 10.29 -1.01 -0.53
C LEU A 152 11.71 -0.42 -0.40
N ASP A 153 11.94 0.75 0.17
CA ASP A 153 11.04 1.74 0.73
C ASP A 153 10.53 2.70 -0.36
N LEU A 154 9.25 2.99 -0.34
CA LEU A 154 8.61 3.84 -1.35
C LEU A 154 8.33 5.27 -0.84
N GLY A 155 9.10 5.73 0.14
CA GLY A 155 9.04 7.12 0.60
C GLY A 155 8.83 7.36 2.09
N ALA A 156 9.09 6.38 2.94
CA ALA A 156 9.08 6.57 4.40
C ALA A 156 10.36 7.23 4.90
N ASN A 157 11.51 6.83 4.35
CA ASN A 157 12.84 7.25 4.80
C ASN A 157 13.62 7.77 3.60
N ALA A 158 13.75 9.08 3.46
CA ALA A 158 14.42 9.69 2.30
C ALA A 158 15.87 9.20 2.15
N GLU A 159 16.58 9.04 3.27
CA GLU A 159 17.92 8.48 3.34
C GLU A 159 17.94 7.31 4.31
N CYS A 160 18.63 6.24 3.95
CA CYS A 160 18.73 5.01 4.73
C CYS A 160 20.18 4.68 5.07
N ALA A 161 20.41 4.29 6.31
CA ALA A 161 21.66 3.64 6.71
C ALA A 161 21.74 2.22 6.09
N PRO A 162 22.95 1.65 5.94
CA PRO A 162 23.12 0.29 5.42
C PRO A 162 22.30 -0.76 6.17
N ASP A 163 22.31 -0.72 7.52
CA ASP A 163 21.53 -1.62 8.35
C ASP A 163 20.02 -1.51 8.12
N SER A 164 19.52 -0.28 7.88
CA SER A 164 18.09 -0.10 7.55
C SER A 164 17.73 -0.75 6.23
N LEU A 165 18.58 -0.64 5.20
CA LEU A 165 18.37 -1.31 3.91
C LEU A 165 18.41 -2.83 4.06
N PHE A 166 19.29 -3.36 4.91
CA PHE A 166 19.33 -4.78 5.26
C PHE A 166 18.05 -5.23 5.95
N GLN A 167 17.56 -4.47 6.96
CA GLN A 167 16.29 -4.74 7.62
C GLN A 167 15.11 -4.69 6.63
N PHE A 168 15.14 -3.78 5.65
CA PHE A 168 14.13 -3.72 4.59
C PHE A 168 14.15 -4.99 3.72
N ALA A 169 15.33 -5.55 3.43
CA ALA A 169 15.44 -6.82 2.71
C ALA A 169 14.73 -7.96 3.44
N ILE A 170 14.94 -8.06 4.75
CA ILE A 170 14.27 -9.05 5.61
C ILE A 170 12.76 -8.85 5.63
N MET A 171 12.31 -7.60 5.88
CA MET A 171 10.88 -7.27 5.88
C MET A 171 10.21 -7.52 4.53
N GLY A 172 10.89 -7.13 3.43
CA GLY A 172 10.40 -7.34 2.07
C GLY A 172 10.27 -8.81 1.72
N ARG A 173 11.22 -9.65 2.16
CA ARG A 173 11.20 -11.10 1.97
C ARG A 173 10.00 -11.75 2.68
N ALA A 174 9.79 -11.44 3.96
CA ALA A 174 8.64 -11.95 4.71
C ALA A 174 7.32 -11.49 4.09
N PHE A 175 7.25 -10.22 3.66
CA PHE A 175 6.07 -9.68 2.99
C PHE A 175 5.82 -10.34 1.62
N ALA A 176 6.85 -10.58 0.82
CA ALA A 176 6.72 -11.26 -0.48
C ALA A 176 6.26 -12.71 -0.33
N ARG A 177 6.74 -13.44 0.68
CA ARG A 177 6.21 -14.77 1.01
C ARG A 177 4.72 -14.73 1.28
N ALA A 178 4.31 -13.78 2.11
CA ALA A 178 2.92 -13.64 2.51
C ALA A 178 2.00 -13.27 1.32
N VAL A 179 2.37 -12.25 0.52
CA VAL A 179 1.45 -11.67 -0.47
C VAL A 179 1.62 -12.24 -1.88
N LEU A 180 2.83 -12.72 -2.24
CA LEU A 180 3.11 -13.33 -3.55
C LEU A 180 3.08 -14.85 -3.52
N GLY A 181 3.11 -15.47 -2.33
CA GLY A 181 3.16 -16.92 -2.17
C GLY A 181 4.49 -17.54 -2.65
N VAL A 182 5.57 -16.76 -2.70
CA VAL A 182 6.90 -17.23 -3.12
C VAL A 182 7.67 -17.71 -1.89
N GLU A 183 7.98 -18.99 -1.79
CA GLU A 183 8.66 -19.56 -0.61
C GLU A 183 10.05 -18.98 -0.36
N ASN A 184 10.84 -18.76 -1.41
CA ASN A 184 12.20 -18.23 -1.32
C ASN A 184 12.38 -17.03 -2.27
N PRO A 185 11.85 -15.83 -1.91
CA PRO A 185 11.89 -14.65 -2.76
C PRO A 185 13.31 -14.20 -3.05
N ARG A 186 13.60 -13.85 -4.30
CA ARG A 186 14.85 -13.24 -4.71
C ARG A 186 14.86 -11.77 -4.31
N VAL A 187 15.83 -11.34 -3.53
CA VAL A 187 15.97 -9.97 -3.05
C VAL A 187 17.03 -9.25 -3.88
N GLY A 188 16.62 -8.15 -4.53
CA GLY A 188 17.50 -7.23 -5.24
C GLY A 188 17.63 -5.90 -4.51
N LEU A 189 18.80 -5.28 -4.59
CA LEU A 189 19.07 -3.94 -4.08
C LEU A 189 19.08 -2.95 -5.24
N LEU A 190 18.16 -1.98 -5.23
CA LEU A 190 18.05 -0.98 -6.29
C LEU A 190 19.34 -0.18 -6.40
N ASN A 191 19.91 -0.10 -7.61
CA ASN A 191 21.12 0.67 -7.90
C ASN A 191 21.04 1.27 -9.32
N ILE A 192 21.98 2.14 -9.63
CA ILE A 192 22.12 2.83 -10.93
C ILE A 192 22.92 2.02 -11.97
N GLY A 193 23.34 0.81 -11.63
CA GLY A 193 24.10 -0.12 -12.45
C GLY A 193 24.47 -1.36 -11.67
N ALA A 194 24.84 -2.43 -12.38
CA ALA A 194 25.18 -3.73 -11.80
C ALA A 194 26.62 -3.81 -11.29
N GLU A 195 27.48 -2.83 -11.63
CA GLU A 195 28.91 -2.86 -11.30
C GLU A 195 29.15 -2.47 -9.84
N ASP A 196 30.10 -3.12 -9.20
CA ASP A 196 30.45 -2.94 -7.76
C ASP A 196 30.86 -1.51 -7.40
N ASN A 197 31.36 -0.74 -8.36
CA ASN A 197 31.78 0.65 -8.15
C ASN A 197 30.64 1.67 -8.19
N LYS A 198 29.43 1.24 -8.59
CA LYS A 198 28.23 2.11 -8.71
C LYS A 198 27.50 2.25 -7.38
N GLY A 199 26.72 3.31 -7.28
CA GLY A 199 25.84 3.57 -6.13
C GLY A 199 26.50 4.40 -5.03
N THR A 200 25.67 4.76 -4.06
CA THR A 200 26.06 5.53 -2.88
C THR A 200 26.82 4.65 -1.88
N TYR A 201 27.48 5.29 -0.90
CA TYR A 201 28.15 4.56 0.19
C TYR A 201 27.19 3.61 0.91
N SER A 202 26.00 4.09 1.29
CA SER A 202 25.00 3.26 1.98
C SER A 202 24.58 2.02 1.17
N ILE A 203 24.44 2.15 -0.15
CA ILE A 203 24.07 1.03 -1.03
C ILE A 203 25.20 0.00 -1.09
N LYS A 204 26.47 0.43 -1.17
CA LYS A 204 27.62 -0.48 -1.21
C LYS A 204 27.80 -1.26 0.09
N GLU A 205 27.66 -0.58 1.22
CA GLU A 205 27.72 -1.25 2.53
C GLU A 205 26.54 -2.21 2.72
N ALA A 206 25.32 -1.79 2.35
CA ALA A 206 24.15 -2.67 2.41
C ALA A 206 24.30 -3.90 1.51
N PHE A 207 24.91 -3.74 0.33
CA PHE A 207 25.23 -4.86 -0.54
C PHE A 207 26.18 -5.87 0.14
N ALA A 208 27.22 -5.37 0.82
CA ALA A 208 28.13 -6.24 1.56
C ALA A 208 27.40 -7.02 2.65
N LEU A 209 26.56 -6.34 3.46
CA LEU A 209 25.75 -6.99 4.49
C LEU A 209 24.82 -8.06 3.90
N MET A 210 24.11 -7.76 2.83
CA MET A 210 23.17 -8.70 2.18
C MET A 210 23.91 -9.88 1.54
N ARG A 211 25.08 -9.64 0.97
CA ARG A 211 25.92 -10.69 0.37
C ARG A 211 26.46 -11.64 1.44
N ASP A 212 26.89 -11.13 2.58
CA ASP A 212 27.48 -11.91 3.65
C ASP A 212 26.41 -12.74 4.38
N ALA A 213 25.14 -12.26 4.44
CA ALA A 213 23.96 -12.96 4.96
C ALA A 213 23.31 -13.92 3.93
N LYS A 214 24.06 -14.46 2.98
CA LYS A 214 23.57 -15.23 1.81
C LYS A 214 22.63 -16.39 2.10
N GLN A 215 22.79 -17.06 3.24
CA GLN A 215 21.98 -18.24 3.57
C GLN A 215 20.56 -17.86 4.00
N ASP A 216 20.38 -16.66 4.54
CA ASP A 216 19.12 -16.20 5.11
C ASP A 216 18.32 -15.30 4.14
N ILE A 217 19.02 -14.63 3.24
CA ILE A 217 18.42 -13.76 2.21
C ILE A 217 18.82 -14.31 0.84
N ASN A 218 17.88 -14.77 0.04
CA ASN A 218 18.13 -15.17 -1.36
C ASN A 218 18.53 -13.95 -2.19
N PHE A 219 19.71 -13.38 -1.87
CA PHE A 219 20.19 -12.12 -2.42
C PHE A 219 20.62 -12.31 -3.87
N TYR A 220 19.94 -11.59 -4.76
CA TYR A 220 20.19 -11.58 -6.21
C TYR A 220 21.39 -10.70 -6.56
N GLY A 221 21.55 -9.56 -5.87
CA GLY A 221 22.55 -8.54 -6.17
C GLY A 221 21.94 -7.16 -6.44
N TYR A 222 22.69 -6.32 -7.15
CA TYR A 222 22.16 -5.05 -7.63
C TYR A 222 21.10 -5.27 -8.71
N VAL A 223 20.08 -4.41 -8.70
CA VAL A 223 18.98 -4.41 -9.67
C VAL A 223 18.73 -2.99 -10.15
N GLU A 224 18.77 -2.77 -11.45
CA GLU A 224 18.31 -1.52 -12.04
C GLU A 224 16.77 -1.47 -12.10
N ALA A 225 16.19 -0.26 -12.12
CA ALA A 225 14.74 -0.09 -12.20
C ALA A 225 14.11 -0.85 -13.40
N LYS A 226 14.79 -0.87 -14.57
CA LYS A 226 14.34 -1.63 -15.73
C LYS A 226 14.26 -3.13 -15.44
N GLU A 227 15.27 -3.69 -14.79
CA GLU A 227 15.35 -5.11 -14.46
C GLU A 227 14.30 -5.50 -13.42
N ALA A 228 13.98 -4.62 -12.46
CA ALA A 228 12.87 -4.83 -11.53
C ALA A 228 11.56 -5.07 -12.29
N PHE A 229 11.26 -4.24 -13.30
CA PHE A 229 10.07 -4.42 -14.15
C PHE A 229 10.18 -5.56 -15.17
N ASP A 230 11.38 -6.05 -15.47
CA ASP A 230 11.60 -7.28 -16.23
C ASP A 230 11.40 -8.54 -15.38
N GLY A 231 11.28 -8.40 -14.03
CA GLY A 231 10.97 -9.48 -13.09
C GLY A 231 12.17 -10.37 -12.77
N VAL A 232 13.36 -9.78 -12.57
CA VAL A 232 14.57 -10.51 -12.14
C VAL A 232 14.59 -10.79 -10.64
N ALA A 233 13.90 -9.96 -9.85
CA ALA A 233 13.77 -10.10 -8.40
C ALA A 233 12.30 -10.09 -7.97
N ASP A 234 12.02 -10.73 -6.84
CA ASP A 234 10.68 -10.80 -6.25
C ASP A 234 10.50 -9.72 -5.16
N VAL A 235 11.63 -9.20 -4.66
CA VAL A 235 11.72 -8.07 -3.73
C VAL A 235 12.77 -7.10 -4.25
N VAL A 236 12.46 -5.81 -4.29
CA VAL A 236 13.39 -4.74 -4.66
C VAL A 236 13.47 -3.73 -3.52
N VAL A 237 14.64 -3.66 -2.90
CA VAL A 237 14.94 -2.76 -1.78
C VAL A 237 15.54 -1.46 -2.30
N ALA A 238 15.05 -0.34 -1.80
CA ALA A 238 15.56 0.99 -2.11
C ALA A 238 15.56 1.88 -0.86
N ASP A 239 16.29 2.98 -0.87
CA ASP A 239 15.97 4.12 0.00
C ASP A 239 14.66 4.78 -0.45
N GLY A 240 14.01 5.49 0.48
CA GLY A 240 12.69 6.05 0.20
C GLY A 240 12.71 7.15 -0.86
N PHE A 241 13.83 7.84 -1.10
CA PHE A 241 13.94 8.81 -2.17
C PHE A 241 13.93 8.10 -3.54
N SER A 242 14.82 7.15 -3.75
CA SER A 242 14.94 6.39 -5.00
C SER A 242 13.68 5.57 -5.28
N GLY A 243 13.15 4.91 -4.26
CA GLY A 243 11.92 4.12 -4.38
C GLY A 243 10.69 4.98 -4.70
N ASN A 244 10.54 6.14 -4.07
CA ASN A 244 9.44 7.06 -4.38
C ASN A 244 9.57 7.66 -5.79
N VAL A 245 10.78 8.03 -6.22
CA VAL A 245 11.03 8.52 -7.59
C VAL A 245 10.68 7.42 -8.60
N MET A 246 11.12 6.19 -8.38
CA MET A 246 10.78 5.04 -9.23
C MET A 246 9.25 4.87 -9.32
N LEU A 247 8.55 4.81 -8.18
CA LEU A 247 7.09 4.66 -8.13
C LEU A 247 6.37 5.78 -8.88
N LYS A 248 6.70 7.04 -8.58
CA LYS A 248 6.05 8.21 -9.21
C LYS A 248 6.34 8.30 -10.71
N THR A 249 7.52 7.90 -11.16
CA THR A 249 7.84 7.82 -12.57
C THR A 249 6.99 6.75 -13.27
N CYS A 250 6.86 5.57 -12.66
CA CYS A 250 6.03 4.51 -13.20
C CYS A 250 4.55 4.90 -13.27
N GLU A 251 4.00 5.51 -12.23
CA GLU A 251 2.63 6.04 -12.23
C GLU A 251 2.43 7.06 -13.37
N ALA A 252 3.37 7.99 -13.53
CA ALA A 252 3.30 9.03 -14.57
C ALA A 252 3.41 8.44 -15.98
N VAL A 253 4.36 7.53 -16.22
CA VAL A 253 4.56 6.87 -17.52
C VAL A 253 3.37 5.99 -17.87
N ALA A 254 2.83 5.21 -16.93
CA ALA A 254 1.62 4.41 -17.16
C ALA A 254 0.42 5.29 -17.54
N GLY A 255 0.20 6.39 -16.81
CA GLY A 255 -0.85 7.36 -17.11
C GLY A 255 -0.69 8.02 -18.48
N LEU A 256 0.52 8.43 -18.82
CA LEU A 256 0.86 9.03 -20.13
C LEU A 256 0.63 8.02 -21.27
N THR A 257 1.08 6.79 -21.12
CA THR A 257 0.92 5.73 -22.12
C THR A 257 -0.55 5.46 -22.38
N LEU A 258 -1.36 5.31 -21.33
CA LEU A 258 -2.81 5.12 -21.46
C LEU A 258 -3.49 6.33 -22.12
N HIS A 259 -3.05 7.55 -21.82
CA HIS A 259 -3.56 8.76 -22.46
C HIS A 259 -3.26 8.78 -23.95
N ILE A 260 -2.02 8.50 -24.35
CA ILE A 260 -1.60 8.45 -25.75
C ILE A 260 -2.37 7.35 -26.51
N LEU A 261 -2.40 6.13 -25.98
CA LEU A 261 -3.13 5.02 -26.57
C LEU A 261 -4.62 5.34 -26.77
N LYS A 262 -5.24 5.93 -25.76
CA LYS A 262 -6.65 6.36 -25.86
C LYS A 262 -6.84 7.42 -26.94
N LYS A 263 -5.96 8.41 -27.03
CA LYS A 263 -6.00 9.47 -28.05
C LYS A 263 -5.88 8.89 -29.46
N GLU A 264 -4.87 8.04 -29.69
CA GLU A 264 -4.60 7.44 -30.98
C GLU A 264 -5.74 6.48 -31.41
N ILE A 265 -6.16 5.57 -30.54
CA ILE A 265 -7.23 4.60 -30.85
C ILE A 265 -8.56 5.32 -31.10
N CYS A 266 -8.90 6.32 -30.27
CA CYS A 266 -10.19 7.04 -30.42
C CYS A 266 -10.19 8.12 -31.51
N SER A 267 -9.12 8.30 -32.26
CA SER A 267 -9.03 9.24 -33.39
C SER A 267 -9.98 8.86 -34.53
N SER A 268 -10.30 7.58 -34.72
CA SER A 268 -11.19 7.06 -35.75
C SER A 268 -12.52 6.53 -35.19
N LEU A 269 -13.57 6.46 -36.04
CA LEU A 269 -14.86 5.86 -35.68
C LEU A 269 -14.71 4.37 -35.33
N MET A 270 -13.91 3.64 -36.10
CA MET A 270 -13.63 2.23 -35.88
C MET A 270 -12.85 2.00 -34.58
N GLY A 271 -11.88 2.85 -34.27
CA GLY A 271 -11.15 2.81 -33.01
C GLY A 271 -12.04 3.09 -31.79
N ARG A 272 -13.02 4.00 -31.92
CA ARG A 272 -14.01 4.22 -30.86
C ARG A 272 -14.91 3.02 -30.61
N ALA A 273 -15.31 2.32 -31.69
CA ALA A 273 -16.08 1.07 -31.57
C ALA A 273 -15.24 -0.04 -30.93
N ALA A 274 -14.00 -0.23 -31.39
CA ALA A 274 -13.05 -1.19 -30.80
C ALA A 274 -12.79 -0.90 -29.31
N MET A 275 -12.62 0.37 -28.93
CA MET A 275 -12.42 0.76 -27.52
C MET A 275 -13.66 0.46 -26.66
N ARG A 276 -14.90 0.59 -27.21
CA ARG A 276 -16.12 0.19 -26.48
C ARG A 276 -16.15 -1.33 -26.21
N ILE A 277 -15.79 -2.13 -27.22
CA ILE A 277 -15.72 -3.60 -27.09
C ILE A 277 -14.65 -4.00 -26.07
N LEU A 278 -13.43 -3.47 -26.21
CA LEU A 278 -12.34 -3.70 -25.27
C LEU A 278 -12.74 -3.28 -23.84
N ARG A 279 -13.42 -2.15 -23.72
CA ARG A 279 -13.89 -1.66 -22.41
C ARG A 279 -14.94 -2.60 -21.80
N SER A 280 -15.83 -3.22 -22.60
CA SER A 280 -16.82 -4.18 -22.11
C SER A 280 -16.19 -5.50 -21.69
N CYS A 281 -15.21 -6.01 -22.44
CA CYS A 281 -14.41 -7.18 -22.06
C CYS A 281 -13.58 -6.89 -20.81
N TYR A 282 -12.93 -5.73 -20.77
CA TYR A 282 -12.13 -5.27 -19.65
C TYR A 282 -12.93 -5.09 -18.36
N PHE A 283 -14.19 -4.64 -18.44
CA PHE A 283 -15.06 -4.54 -17.27
C PHE A 283 -15.57 -5.90 -16.76
N LYS A 284 -15.65 -6.93 -17.61
CA LYS A 284 -15.97 -8.29 -17.17
C LYS A 284 -14.85 -8.92 -16.34
N GLU A 285 -13.58 -8.72 -16.74
CA GLU A 285 -12.42 -9.15 -15.95
C GLU A 285 -12.30 -8.39 -14.62
N ARG A 286 -12.74 -7.14 -14.56
CA ARG A 286 -12.78 -6.34 -13.33
C ARG A 286 -13.67 -6.91 -12.23
N ALA A 287 -14.73 -7.64 -12.58
CA ALA A 287 -15.58 -8.32 -11.60
C ALA A 287 -14.87 -9.49 -10.90
N SER A 288 -13.71 -9.92 -11.43
CA SER A 288 -12.95 -11.08 -10.93
C SER A 288 -11.59 -10.75 -10.31
N GLY A 289 -11.19 -9.49 -10.15
CA GLY A 289 -9.96 -9.21 -9.40
C GLY A 289 -9.05 -8.08 -9.90
N GLY A 290 -9.43 -7.30 -10.89
CA GLY A 290 -8.66 -6.17 -11.41
C GLY A 290 -7.74 -6.54 -12.58
N SER A 291 -7.52 -5.59 -13.49
CA SER A 291 -6.63 -5.76 -14.63
C SER A 291 -5.23 -5.26 -14.29
N ALA A 292 -4.21 -5.97 -14.74
CA ALA A 292 -2.80 -5.58 -14.64
C ALA A 292 -2.48 -4.17 -15.21
N LEU A 293 -3.33 -3.67 -16.10
CA LEU A 293 -3.22 -2.32 -16.67
C LEU A 293 -3.94 -1.23 -15.85
N ASP A 294 -4.72 -1.61 -14.83
CA ASP A 294 -5.40 -0.63 -13.98
C ASP A 294 -4.50 -0.22 -12.81
N VAL A 295 -3.83 0.91 -12.92
CA VAL A 295 -2.96 1.48 -11.88
C VAL A 295 -3.65 1.53 -10.51
N ARG A 296 -5.00 1.63 -10.48
CA ARG A 296 -5.80 1.63 -9.25
C ARG A 296 -5.76 0.31 -8.50
N SER A 297 -5.50 -0.80 -9.21
CA SER A 297 -5.37 -2.14 -8.61
C SER A 297 -4.13 -2.28 -7.72
N TYR A 298 -3.15 -1.41 -7.89
CA TYR A 298 -1.90 -1.38 -7.12
C TYR A 298 -1.91 -0.31 -6.02
N ASN A 299 -3.08 0.25 -5.70
CA ASN A 299 -3.21 1.22 -4.62
C ASN A 299 -3.32 0.51 -3.27
N GLY A 300 -2.54 0.95 -2.31
CA GLY A 300 -2.47 0.40 -0.97
C GLY A 300 -1.05 -0.06 -0.66
N ALA A 301 -0.25 0.83 -0.09
CA ALA A 301 1.09 0.51 0.37
C ALA A 301 1.07 0.23 1.88
N VAL A 302 1.63 -0.89 2.29
CA VAL A 302 1.67 -1.32 3.70
C VAL A 302 2.88 -0.67 4.39
N LEU A 303 2.67 -0.14 5.59
CA LEU A 303 3.75 0.31 6.46
C LEU A 303 4.32 -0.91 7.20
N LEU A 304 5.37 -1.51 6.65
CA LEU A 304 6.03 -2.68 7.24
C LEU A 304 6.90 -2.31 8.44
N GLY A 305 7.07 -3.23 9.36
CA GLY A 305 7.93 -3.07 10.53
C GLY A 305 7.29 -2.39 11.73
N LEU A 306 5.97 -2.14 11.71
CA LEU A 306 5.19 -1.62 12.83
C LEU A 306 4.53 -2.74 13.65
N ASN A 307 4.28 -2.50 14.93
CA ASN A 307 3.46 -3.38 15.79
C ASN A 307 1.94 -3.20 15.51
N GLY A 308 1.55 -3.16 14.24
CA GLY A 308 0.18 -3.03 13.79
C GLY A 308 0.12 -2.73 12.30
N ILE A 309 -1.00 -3.07 11.68
CA ILE A 309 -1.18 -2.94 10.24
C ILE A 309 -1.72 -1.55 9.90
N VAL A 310 -0.92 -0.81 9.14
CA VAL A 310 -1.32 0.50 8.61
C VAL A 310 -1.07 0.50 7.10
N VAL A 311 -2.08 0.92 6.34
CA VAL A 311 -2.03 0.97 4.89
C VAL A 311 -2.21 2.40 4.41
N LYS A 312 -1.29 2.83 3.55
CA LYS A 312 -1.34 4.12 2.87
C LYS A 312 -2.02 3.98 1.52
N SER A 313 -3.13 4.65 1.35
CA SER A 313 -3.76 4.86 0.05
C SER A 313 -3.25 6.15 -0.60
N HIS A 314 -3.21 6.22 -1.92
CA HIS A 314 -2.84 7.45 -2.63
C HIS A 314 -3.82 8.59 -2.31
N GLY A 315 -3.31 9.83 -2.17
CA GLY A 315 -4.13 10.99 -1.81
C GLY A 315 -5.18 11.37 -2.87
N SER A 316 -4.96 11.03 -4.13
CA SER A 316 -5.90 11.22 -5.24
C SER A 316 -6.72 9.96 -5.58
N ALA A 317 -6.70 8.94 -4.71
CA ALA A 317 -7.41 7.69 -4.94
C ALA A 317 -8.92 7.94 -5.14
N ASP A 318 -9.47 7.38 -6.22
CA ASP A 318 -10.91 7.26 -6.39
C ASP A 318 -11.46 6.11 -5.51
N ALA A 319 -12.76 5.91 -5.50
CA ALA A 319 -13.40 4.88 -4.69
C ALA A 319 -12.88 3.47 -5.01
N VAL A 320 -12.53 3.18 -6.28
CA VAL A 320 -11.99 1.89 -6.70
C VAL A 320 -10.59 1.70 -6.13
N ALA A 321 -9.73 2.68 -6.30
CA ALA A 321 -8.37 2.65 -5.75
C ALA A 321 -8.38 2.50 -4.21
N PHE A 322 -9.26 3.25 -3.53
CA PHE A 322 -9.36 3.15 -2.07
C PHE A 322 -9.86 1.78 -1.61
N ALA A 323 -10.77 1.15 -2.36
CA ALA A 323 -11.21 -0.22 -2.07
C ALA A 323 -10.06 -1.24 -2.21
N HIS A 324 -9.12 -1.04 -3.15
CA HIS A 324 -7.90 -1.84 -3.22
C HIS A 324 -7.01 -1.66 -1.99
N ALA A 325 -6.86 -0.45 -1.47
CA ALA A 325 -6.12 -0.24 -0.22
C ALA A 325 -6.77 -0.95 0.98
N ILE A 326 -8.11 -1.01 1.04
CA ILE A 326 -8.83 -1.81 2.04
C ILE A 326 -8.54 -3.31 1.83
N LYS A 327 -8.53 -3.78 0.58
CA LYS A 327 -8.18 -5.17 0.26
C LYS A 327 -6.77 -5.52 0.74
N GLU A 328 -5.79 -4.67 0.48
CA GLU A 328 -4.42 -4.87 0.97
C GLU A 328 -4.36 -4.97 2.50
N ALA A 329 -5.15 -4.16 3.20
CA ALA A 329 -5.25 -4.25 4.66
C ALA A 329 -5.86 -5.59 5.11
N VAL A 330 -6.91 -6.08 4.44
CA VAL A 330 -7.52 -7.39 4.74
C VAL A 330 -6.54 -8.52 4.43
N CYS A 331 -5.81 -8.44 3.32
CA CYS A 331 -4.77 -9.41 2.98
C CYS A 331 -3.68 -9.44 4.05
N ALA A 332 -3.18 -8.29 4.48
CA ALA A 332 -2.17 -8.20 5.54
C ALA A 332 -2.66 -8.76 6.89
N ILE A 333 -3.93 -8.56 7.25
CA ILE A 333 -4.53 -9.17 8.45
C ILE A 333 -4.58 -10.68 8.34
N SER A 334 -4.97 -11.22 7.18
CA SER A 334 -5.08 -12.68 6.97
C SER A 334 -3.74 -13.40 7.03
N GLN A 335 -2.63 -12.66 6.90
CA GLN A 335 -1.25 -13.12 7.02
C GLN A 335 -0.67 -12.92 8.44
N GLY A 336 -1.46 -13.18 9.45
CA GLY A 336 -1.19 -12.85 10.87
C GLY A 336 0.17 -13.31 11.45
N ASP A 337 0.87 -14.25 10.79
CA ASP A 337 2.20 -14.71 11.20
C ASP A 337 3.36 -13.89 10.58
N MET A 338 3.08 -12.98 9.64
CA MET A 338 4.11 -12.18 8.95
C MET A 338 4.97 -11.36 9.92
N ALA A 339 4.36 -10.76 10.96
CA ALA A 339 5.10 -10.00 11.97
C ALA A 339 6.05 -10.91 12.79
N LYS A 340 5.60 -12.12 13.12
CA LYS A 340 6.43 -13.12 13.83
C LYS A 340 7.59 -13.58 12.96
N GLU A 341 7.35 -13.79 11.67
CA GLU A 341 8.39 -14.17 10.71
C GLU A 341 9.44 -13.06 10.59
N MET A 342 9.02 -11.79 10.45
CA MET A 342 9.94 -10.65 10.44
C MET A 342 10.81 -10.59 11.71
N ILE A 343 10.21 -10.74 12.90
CA ILE A 343 10.94 -10.72 14.17
C ILE A 343 11.95 -11.87 14.22
N SER A 344 11.53 -13.07 13.84
CA SER A 344 12.38 -14.27 13.84
C SER A 344 13.57 -14.10 12.89
N GLU A 345 13.37 -13.61 11.69
CA GLU A 345 14.42 -13.41 10.70
C GLU A 345 15.41 -12.29 11.11
N VAL A 346 14.92 -11.18 11.67
CA VAL A 346 15.79 -10.10 12.18
C VAL A 346 16.61 -10.54 13.40
N SER A 347 16.07 -11.41 14.24
CA SER A 347 16.77 -11.88 15.44
C SER A 347 17.87 -12.91 15.14
N ASN A 348 17.84 -13.53 13.96
CA ASN A 348 18.78 -14.57 13.53
C ASN A 348 19.87 -14.06 12.57
N GLY A 349 19.73 -12.85 12.02
CA GLY A 349 20.70 -12.20 11.14
C GLY A 349 21.46 -11.09 11.84
#